data_e61c41333d018aefafe7522fa5a0e142
#
_entry.id   e61c41333d018aefafe7522fa5a0e142
#
_cell.length_a   1.000
_cell.length_b   1.000
_cell.length_c   1.000
_cell.angle_alpha   90.00
_cell.angle_beta   90.00
_cell.angle_gamma   90.00
#
_symmetry.space_group_name_H-M   'P 1'
#
loop_
_entity.id
_entity.type
_entity.pdbx_description
1 polymer ?
#
loop_
_entity_poly.entity_id
_entity_poly.type
_entity_poly.pdbx_seq_one_letter_code
_entity_poly.pdbx_strand_id
1 'polypeptide(L)' 'PPPQQYIALYEYDAMQPDELTFKENDVINLIKKVDADWWQGELVRTKQIGMLPSNYVQQI' A
#
# COMPACT_ATOMS: atom_id res chain seq x y z
N PRO A 1 10.83 11.76 11.38
CA PRO A 1 10.87 11.88 9.93
C PRO A 1 9.52 11.53 9.32
N PRO A 2 9.19 12.12 8.17
CA PRO A 2 7.93 11.79 7.53
C PRO A 2 7.92 10.33 7.08
N PRO A 3 6.74 9.70 6.99
CA PRO A 3 6.67 8.33 6.52
C PRO A 3 7.07 8.25 5.05
N GLN A 4 7.60 7.10 4.65
CA GLN A 4 7.87 6.85 3.25
C GLN A 4 6.54 6.72 2.51
N GLN A 5 6.41 7.43 1.41
CA GLN A 5 5.19 7.42 0.62
C GLN A 5 5.41 6.73 -0.71
N TYR A 6 4.39 6.01 -1.13
CA TYR A 6 4.37 5.28 -2.40
C TYR A 6 3.08 5.62 -3.13
N ILE A 7 3.14 5.56 -4.45
CA ILE A 7 1.96 5.75 -5.28
C ILE A 7 1.60 4.42 -5.95
N ALA A 8 0.32 4.12 -5.99
CA ALA A 8 -0.15 2.89 -6.62
C ALA A 8 -0.04 3.00 -8.14
N LEU A 9 0.63 2.02 -8.75
CA LEU A 9 0.75 1.94 -10.20
C LEU A 9 -0.48 1.31 -10.84
N TYR A 10 -1.18 0.47 -10.08
CA TYR A 10 -2.34 -0.28 -10.55
C TYR A 10 -3.36 -0.37 -9.44
N GLU A 11 -4.61 -0.62 -9.83
CA GLU A 11 -5.67 -0.93 -8.89
C GLU A 11 -5.46 -2.32 -8.30
N TYR A 12 -5.79 -2.49 -7.02
CA TYR A 12 -5.72 -3.78 -6.36
C TYR A 12 -6.94 -3.97 -5.46
N ASP A 13 -7.64 -5.09 -5.65
CA ASP A 13 -8.76 -5.46 -4.79
C ASP A 13 -8.29 -6.52 -3.79
N ALA A 14 -8.47 -6.23 -2.50
CA ALA A 14 -8.08 -7.16 -1.45
C ALA A 14 -8.77 -8.51 -1.62
N MET A 15 -7.98 -9.57 -1.54
CA MET A 15 -8.48 -10.94 -1.62
C MET A 15 -8.58 -11.59 -0.26
N GLN A 16 -7.99 -10.98 0.77
CA GLN A 16 -7.99 -11.46 2.13
C GLN A 16 -8.38 -10.30 3.05
N PRO A 17 -8.93 -10.58 4.25
CA PRO A 17 -9.36 -9.50 5.15
C PRO A 17 -8.24 -8.58 5.62
N ASP A 18 -6.99 -9.06 5.61
CA ASP A 18 -5.83 -8.26 6.04
C ASP A 18 -5.20 -7.47 4.91
N GLU A 19 -5.73 -7.56 3.69
CA GLU A 19 -5.18 -6.86 2.54
C GLU A 19 -5.84 -5.51 2.35
N LEU A 20 -5.08 -4.59 1.72
CA LEU A 20 -5.53 -3.24 1.45
C LEU A 20 -6.09 -3.16 0.03
N THR A 21 -7.26 -2.55 -0.12
CA THR A 21 -7.84 -2.24 -1.44
C THR A 21 -7.47 -0.81 -1.80
N PHE A 22 -6.96 -0.61 -3.00
CA PHE A 22 -6.59 0.73 -3.45
C PHE A 22 -6.76 0.84 -4.97
N LYS A 23 -6.74 2.08 -5.43
CA LYS A 23 -6.89 2.38 -6.87
C LYS A 23 -5.59 2.95 -7.41
N GLU A 24 -5.46 2.92 -8.73
CA GLU A 24 -4.34 3.55 -9.41
C GLU A 24 -4.20 5.00 -8.95
N ASN A 25 -2.98 5.42 -8.69
CA ASN A 25 -2.61 6.76 -8.23
C ASN A 25 -2.93 7.05 -6.77
N ASP A 26 -3.45 6.09 -6.02
CA ASP A 26 -3.62 6.27 -4.58
C ASP A 26 -2.26 6.36 -3.90
N VAL A 27 -2.17 7.23 -2.90
CA VAL A 27 -0.94 7.39 -2.10
C VAL A 27 -1.04 6.54 -0.86
N ILE A 28 0.05 5.83 -0.56
CA ILE A 28 0.13 4.89 0.55
C ILE A 28 1.34 5.23 1.40
N ASN A 29 1.13 5.36 2.71
CA ASN A 29 2.23 5.50 3.66
C ASN A 29 2.74 4.11 4.03
N LEU A 30 4.03 3.86 3.78
CA LEU A 30 4.62 2.57 4.13
C LEU A 30 4.76 2.46 5.65
N ILE A 31 4.28 1.35 6.21
CA ILE A 31 4.44 1.06 7.62
C ILE A 31 5.58 0.07 7.82
N LYS A 32 5.56 -1.06 7.09
CA LYS A 32 6.54 -2.11 7.28
C LYS A 32 6.68 -2.94 6.01
N LYS A 33 7.93 -3.25 5.65
CA LYS A 33 8.23 -4.22 4.60
C LYS A 33 8.26 -5.59 5.26
N VAL A 34 7.14 -6.31 5.20
CA VAL A 34 7.00 -7.59 5.88
C VAL A 34 7.89 -8.65 5.21
N ASP A 35 7.86 -8.69 3.88
CA ASP A 35 8.79 -9.49 3.09
C ASP A 35 9.01 -8.82 1.74
N ALA A 36 9.68 -9.50 0.82
CA ALA A 36 10.03 -8.89 -0.48
C ALA A 36 8.79 -8.57 -1.33
N ASP A 37 7.72 -9.34 -1.17
CA ASP A 37 6.54 -9.25 -2.04
C ASP A 37 5.36 -8.56 -1.39
N TRP A 38 5.27 -8.56 -0.07
CA TRP A 38 4.14 -8.05 0.68
C TRP A 38 4.57 -7.05 1.73
N TRP A 39 4.01 -5.86 1.66
CA TRP A 39 4.30 -4.76 2.59
C TRP A 39 3.03 -4.38 3.32
N GLN A 40 3.18 -3.78 4.50
CA GLN A 40 2.07 -3.19 5.24
C GLN A 40 2.09 -1.69 5.04
N GLY A 41 0.94 -1.12 4.70
CA GLY A 41 0.83 0.30 4.48
C GLY A 41 -0.52 0.86 4.88
N GLU A 42 -0.59 2.17 4.91
CA GLU A 42 -1.82 2.91 5.20
C GLU A 42 -2.23 3.69 3.96
N LEU A 43 -3.47 3.47 3.50
CA LEU A 43 -4.02 4.25 2.40
C LEU A 43 -4.36 5.65 2.92
N VAL A 44 -3.70 6.67 2.36
CA VAL A 44 -3.83 8.03 2.88
C VAL A 44 -5.27 8.52 2.77
N ARG A 45 -5.95 8.20 1.67
CA ARG A 45 -7.30 8.69 1.40
C ARG A 45 -8.32 8.21 2.42
N THR A 46 -8.22 6.96 2.88
CA THR A 46 -9.23 6.37 3.76
C THR A 46 -8.73 6.07 5.17
N LYS A 47 -7.41 6.14 5.39
CA LYS A 47 -6.76 5.77 6.65
C LYS A 47 -6.82 4.28 6.95
N GLN A 48 -7.21 3.45 5.98
CA GLN A 48 -7.20 2.01 6.16
C GLN A 48 -5.78 1.48 6.14
N ILE A 49 -5.51 0.50 6.98
CA ILE A 49 -4.20 -0.16 7.09
C ILE A 49 -4.36 -1.60 6.65
N GLY A 50 -3.42 -2.08 5.84
CA GLY A 50 -3.46 -3.47 5.39
C GLY A 50 -2.23 -3.83 4.58
N MET A 51 -2.22 -5.08 4.12
CA MET A 51 -1.13 -5.61 3.31
C MET A 51 -1.34 -5.28 1.85
N LEU A 52 -0.24 -5.04 1.14
CA LEU A 52 -0.29 -4.73 -0.29
C LEU A 52 0.87 -5.42 -1.01
N PRO A 53 0.68 -5.74 -2.30
CA PRO A 53 1.78 -6.30 -3.08
C PRO A 53 2.77 -5.19 -3.45
N SER A 54 4.04 -5.43 -3.15
CA SER A 54 5.08 -4.39 -3.27
C SER A 54 5.31 -3.96 -4.71
N ASN A 55 5.06 -4.83 -5.69
CA ASN A 55 5.28 -4.49 -7.09
C ASN A 55 4.13 -3.71 -7.72
N TYR A 56 3.09 -3.39 -6.95
CA TYR A 56 1.98 -2.54 -7.41
C TYR A 56 2.18 -1.08 -7.04
N VAL A 57 3.28 -0.74 -6.37
CA VAL A 57 3.51 0.63 -5.90
C VAL A 57 4.92 1.07 -6.26
N GLN A 58 5.10 2.39 -6.33
CA GLN A 58 6.38 3.00 -6.64
C GLN A 58 6.64 4.10 -5.62
N GLN A 59 7.87 4.19 -5.14
CA GLN A 59 8.24 5.24 -4.19
C GLN A 59 8.14 6.61 -4.84
N ILE A 60 7.56 7.54 -4.12
CA ILE A 60 7.42 8.92 -4.57
C ILE A 60 8.67 9.71 -4.18
#